data_e8974d5f004c3c9c125654bea0c9acda
#
_entry.id   e8974d5f004c3c9c125654bea0c9acda
#
_cell.length_a   1.000
_cell.length_b   1.000
_cell.length_c   1.000
_cell.angle_alpha   90.00
_cell.angle_beta   90.00
_cell.angle_gamma   90.00
#
_symmetry.space_group_name_H-M   'P 1'
#
loop_
_entity.id
_entity.type
_entity.pdbx_description
1 polymer ?
#
loop_
_entity_poly.entity_id
_entity_poly.type
_entity_poly.pdbx_seq_one_letter_code
_entity_poly.pdbx_strand_id
1 'polypeptide(L)'
;MKFGMFGGARSVPGVDDGYHEGYNAYIDAVVEAERLGYYSNFIVEHHFSGLGQVSASLNLLSFLAARTSRIRLGTAVVVLPWHNPVLIAEQA
;
A
#
# COMPACT_ATOMS: atom_id res chain seq x y z
N MET A 1 1.89 1.30 23.72
CA MET A 1 2.68 0.85 22.55
C MET A 1 1.83 1.07 21.29
N LYS A 2 2.44 1.44 20.17
CA LYS A 2 1.75 1.64 18.89
C LYS A 2 2.22 0.56 17.92
N PHE A 3 1.27 -0.14 17.29
CA PHE A 3 1.56 -1.14 16.27
C PHE A 3 1.21 -0.60 14.90
N GLY A 4 1.98 -0.97 13.89
CA GLY A 4 1.73 -0.66 12.50
C GLY A 4 1.80 -1.89 11.62
N MET A 5 1.20 -1.79 10.44
CA MET A 5 1.37 -2.76 9.37
C MET A 5 2.45 -2.29 8.40
N PHE A 6 3.11 -3.24 7.76
CA PHE A 6 4.05 -3.01 6.69
C PHE A 6 3.86 -4.06 5.59
N GLY A 7 3.77 -3.62 4.35
CA GLY A 7 3.62 -4.54 3.23
C GLY A 7 3.02 -3.90 1.99
N GLY A 8 2.33 -4.71 1.21
CA GLY A 8 1.66 -4.30 -0.01
C GLY A 8 0.83 -5.42 -0.61
N ALA A 9 0.11 -5.12 -1.66
CA ALA A 9 -0.68 -6.09 -2.39
C ALA A 9 0.22 -7.17 -3.00
N ARG A 10 -0.22 -8.42 -2.92
CA ARG A 10 0.45 -9.57 -3.54
C ARG A 10 -0.57 -10.47 -4.21
N SER A 11 -0.22 -11.03 -5.34
CA SER A 11 -0.89 -12.23 -5.86
C SER A 11 0.03 -13.43 -5.73
N VAL A 12 -0.57 -14.60 -5.53
CA VAL A 12 0.17 -15.86 -5.47
C VAL A 12 -0.01 -16.57 -6.79
N PRO A 13 1.05 -16.76 -7.59
CA PRO A 13 0.96 -17.45 -8.87
C PRO A 13 0.33 -18.84 -8.72
N GLY A 14 -0.68 -19.14 -9.55
CA GLY A 14 -1.39 -20.41 -9.54
C GLY A 14 -2.48 -20.55 -8.46
N VAL A 15 -2.68 -19.54 -7.62
CA VAL A 15 -3.75 -19.49 -6.60
C VAL A 15 -4.74 -18.38 -6.93
N ASP A 16 -4.22 -17.22 -7.32
CA ASP A 16 -5.04 -16.03 -7.60
C ASP A 16 -5.27 -15.91 -9.12
N ASP A 17 -6.52 -15.70 -9.50
CA ASP A 17 -6.91 -15.55 -10.92
C ASP A 17 -6.58 -14.17 -11.51
N GLY A 18 -6.02 -13.27 -10.71
CA GLY A 18 -5.65 -11.94 -11.18
C GLY A 18 -5.09 -11.02 -10.10
N TYR A 19 -4.59 -9.89 -10.56
CA TYR A 19 -3.98 -8.88 -9.69
C TYR A 19 -4.96 -8.22 -8.73
N HIS A 20 -6.23 -8.14 -9.08
CA HIS A 20 -7.25 -7.47 -8.26
C HIS A 20 -7.48 -8.17 -6.92
N GLU A 21 -7.33 -9.49 -6.83
CA GLU A 21 -7.51 -10.24 -5.58
C GLU A 21 -6.48 -9.84 -4.55
N GLY A 22 -5.22 -9.73 -4.93
CA GLY A 22 -4.16 -9.26 -4.04
C GLY A 22 -4.37 -7.83 -3.55
N TYR A 23 -4.89 -6.95 -4.41
CA TYR A 23 -5.25 -5.58 -4.00
C TYR A 23 -6.44 -5.58 -3.04
N ASN A 24 -7.51 -6.30 -3.36
CA ASN A 24 -8.70 -6.37 -2.51
C ASN A 24 -8.38 -6.94 -1.14
N ALA A 25 -7.63 -8.05 -1.08
CA ALA A 25 -7.22 -8.67 0.18
C ALA A 25 -6.37 -7.70 1.03
N TYR A 26 -5.47 -6.96 0.40
CA TYR A 26 -4.65 -5.98 1.11
C TYR A 26 -5.48 -4.79 1.61
N ILE A 27 -6.39 -4.26 0.81
CA ILE A 27 -7.28 -3.16 1.19
C ILE A 27 -8.15 -3.59 2.39
N ASP A 28 -8.75 -4.76 2.33
CA ASP A 28 -9.58 -5.29 3.41
C ASP A 28 -8.77 -5.50 4.69
N ALA A 29 -7.54 -5.98 4.57
CA ALA A 29 -6.64 -6.13 5.71
C ALA A 29 -6.29 -4.78 6.37
N VAL A 30 -6.09 -3.71 5.59
CA VAL A 30 -5.82 -2.37 6.14
C VAL A 30 -7.04 -1.79 6.84
N VAL A 31 -8.23 -1.96 6.26
CA VAL A 31 -9.50 -1.53 6.87
C VAL A 31 -9.74 -2.29 8.19
N GLU A 32 -9.49 -3.58 8.20
CA GLU A 32 -9.62 -4.40 9.42
C GLU A 32 -8.56 -4.03 10.46
N ALA A 33 -7.34 -3.73 10.05
CA ALA A 33 -6.29 -3.25 10.95
C ALA A 33 -6.70 -1.95 11.65
N GLU A 34 -7.32 -1.01 10.92
CA GLU A 34 -7.88 0.20 11.53
C GLU A 34 -8.94 -0.16 12.57
N ARG A 35 -9.85 -1.10 12.25
CA ARG A 35 -10.89 -1.55 13.18
C ARG A 35 -10.29 -2.15 14.45
N LEU A 36 -9.19 -2.88 14.33
CA LEU A 36 -8.45 -3.49 15.43
C LEU A 36 -7.55 -2.52 16.21
N GLY A 37 -7.47 -1.25 15.79
CA GLY A 37 -6.73 -0.22 16.49
C GLY A 37 -5.25 -0.10 16.12
N TYR A 38 -4.83 -0.61 14.97
CA TYR A 38 -3.50 -0.36 14.43
C TYR A 38 -3.30 1.13 14.17
N TYR A 39 -2.09 1.62 14.48
CA TYR A 39 -1.75 3.03 14.40
C TYR A 39 -1.40 3.49 12.99
N SER A 40 -0.72 2.63 12.22
CA SER A 40 -0.20 2.99 10.90
C SER A 40 -0.16 1.81 9.94
N ASN A 41 -0.17 2.13 8.66
CA ASN A 41 0.15 1.20 7.58
C ASN A 41 1.16 1.85 6.65
N PHE A 42 2.28 1.15 6.39
CA PHE A 42 3.32 1.57 5.46
C PHE A 42 3.35 0.63 4.26
N ILE A 43 3.27 1.22 3.07
CA ILE A 43 3.23 0.50 1.78
C ILE A 43 4.61 0.47 1.15
N VAL A 44 4.97 -0.69 0.61
CA VAL A 44 6.15 -0.88 -0.24
C VAL A 44 5.93 -0.32 -1.64
N GLU A 45 7.02 -0.07 -2.36
CA GLU A 45 7.01 0.19 -3.80
C GLU A 45 7.95 -0.81 -4.49
N HIS A 46 7.42 -1.61 -5.41
CA HIS A 46 8.18 -2.58 -6.19
C HIS A 46 7.89 -2.46 -7.67
N HIS A 47 8.96 -2.56 -8.48
CA HIS A 47 8.90 -2.47 -9.93
C HIS A 47 9.50 -3.72 -10.55
N PHE A 48 8.78 -4.35 -11.47
CA PHE A 48 9.23 -5.47 -12.32
C PHE A 48 9.79 -6.70 -11.56
N SER A 49 9.58 -6.80 -10.27
CA SER A 49 10.20 -7.85 -9.45
C SER A 49 9.40 -9.14 -9.35
N GLY A 50 8.12 -9.12 -9.67
CA GLY A 50 7.20 -10.24 -9.42
C GLY A 50 6.91 -10.54 -7.94
N LEU A 51 7.55 -9.83 -7.00
CA LEU A 51 7.42 -10.05 -5.55
C LEU A 51 6.27 -9.25 -4.92
N GLY A 52 5.72 -8.29 -5.64
CA GLY A 52 4.62 -7.46 -5.18
C GLY A 52 4.02 -6.72 -6.36
N GLN A 53 2.82 -6.21 -6.16
CA GLN A 53 2.04 -5.59 -7.22
C GLN A 53 2.06 -4.07 -7.17
N VAL A 54 2.58 -3.49 -6.09
CA VAL A 54 2.46 -2.05 -5.82
C VAL A 54 3.63 -1.31 -6.45
N SER A 55 3.44 -0.77 -7.65
CA SER A 55 4.36 0.16 -8.30
C SER A 55 3.93 1.62 -8.16
N ALA A 56 2.66 1.88 -7.88
CA ALA A 56 2.08 3.21 -7.70
C ALA A 56 1.58 3.36 -6.25
N SER A 57 2.50 3.42 -5.29
CA SER A 57 2.20 3.40 -3.86
C SER A 57 1.29 4.57 -3.44
N LEU A 58 1.53 5.78 -3.94
CA LEU A 58 0.71 6.96 -3.61
C LEU A 58 -0.74 6.83 -4.10
N ASN A 59 -0.96 6.21 -5.27
CA ASN A 59 -2.31 5.96 -5.78
C ASN A 59 -3.08 5.01 -4.86
N LEU A 60 -2.43 3.94 -4.40
CA LEU A 60 -3.03 3.01 -3.46
C LEU A 60 -3.27 3.66 -2.09
N LEU A 61 -2.36 4.51 -1.61
CA LEU A 61 -2.56 5.28 -0.37
C LEU A 61 -3.75 6.21 -0.47
N SER A 62 -3.93 6.90 -1.61
CA SER A 62 -5.09 7.77 -1.84
C SER A 62 -6.41 6.99 -1.78
N PHE A 63 -6.43 5.78 -2.36
CA PHE A 63 -7.60 4.90 -2.28
C PHE A 63 -7.86 4.44 -0.83
N LEU A 64 -6.82 4.04 -0.11
CA LEU A 64 -6.92 3.63 1.29
C LEU A 64 -7.37 4.80 2.19
N ALA A 65 -6.93 6.02 1.91
CA ALA A 65 -7.38 7.20 2.63
C ALA A 65 -8.89 7.43 2.50
N ALA A 66 -9.48 7.06 1.35
CA ALA A 66 -10.93 7.12 1.16
C ALA A 66 -11.69 5.99 1.88
N ARG A 67 -11.00 4.93 2.29
CA ARG A 67 -11.56 3.74 2.93
C ARG A 67 -11.32 3.69 4.45
N THR A 68 -10.49 4.57 4.97
CA THR A 68 -10.06 4.64 6.38
C THR A 68 -10.25 6.04 6.94
N SER A 69 -10.15 6.21 8.24
CA SER A 69 -10.41 7.51 8.89
C SER A 69 -9.41 7.87 10.00
N ARG A 70 -8.67 6.89 10.52
CA ARG A 70 -7.79 7.10 11.69
C ARG A 70 -6.39 6.55 11.50
N ILE A 71 -6.25 5.40 10.80
CA ILE A 71 -4.95 4.78 10.58
C ILE A 71 -4.04 5.70 9.76
N ARG A 72 -2.81 5.88 10.20
CA ARG A 72 -1.83 6.71 9.47
C ARG A 72 -1.30 5.90 8.28
N LEU A 73 -1.34 6.51 7.12
CA LEU A 73 -0.89 5.91 5.87
C LEU A 73 0.44 6.52 5.44
N GLY A 74 1.35 5.71 4.97
CA GLY A 74 2.66 6.16 4.51
C GLY A 74 3.31 5.18 3.55
N THR A 75 4.42 5.60 2.98
CA THR A 75 5.27 4.78 2.11
C THR A 75 6.52 4.32 2.86
N ALA A 76 6.97 3.12 2.55
CA ALA A 76 8.25 2.61 2.96
C ALA A 76 8.76 1.62 1.89
N VAL A 77 9.22 2.19 0.81
CA VAL A 77 9.57 3.59 0.54
C VAL A 77 8.89 4.13 -0.73
N VAL A 78 9.08 5.41 -1.07
CA VAL A 78 8.98 5.91 -2.45
C VAL A 78 10.35 5.78 -3.09
N VAL A 79 10.43 5.06 -4.21
CA VAL A 79 11.69 4.88 -4.96
C VAL A 79 11.96 6.14 -5.79
N LEU A 80 12.52 7.15 -5.16
CA LEU A 80 12.70 8.50 -5.73
C LEU A 80 13.31 8.53 -7.14
N PRO A 81 14.32 7.71 -7.48
CA PRO A 81 14.90 7.73 -8.83
C PRO A 81 13.91 7.39 -9.96
N TRP A 82 12.78 6.76 -9.65
CA TRP A 82 11.73 6.43 -10.62
C TRP A 82 10.70 7.54 -10.82
N HIS A 83 10.78 8.61 -10.04
CA HIS A 83 9.76 9.64 -10.00
C HIS A 83 10.31 11.02 -10.38
N ASN A 84 9.46 11.84 -10.97
CA ASN A 84 9.74 13.26 -11.11
C ASN A 84 9.69 13.91 -9.71
N PRO A 85 10.79 14.56 -9.23
CA PRO A 85 10.84 15.08 -7.87
C PRO A 85 9.81 16.18 -7.58
N VAL A 86 9.44 16.97 -8.60
CA VAL A 86 8.41 18.01 -8.45
C VAL A 86 7.04 17.38 -8.23
N LEU A 87 6.69 16.35 -9.02
CA LEU A 87 5.43 15.63 -8.85
C LEU A 87 5.33 14.93 -7.50
N ILE A 88 6.42 14.31 -7.04
CA ILE A 88 6.42 13.66 -5.74
C ILE A 88 6.25 14.68 -4.62
N ALA A 89 6.91 15.83 -4.69
CA ALA A 89 6.75 16.89 -3.70
C ALA A 89 5.33 17.47 -3.65
N GLU A 90 4.62 17.44 -4.78
CA GLU A 90 3.23 17.91 -4.88
C GLU A 90 2.21 16.85 -4.40
N GLN A 91 2.52 15.56 -4.57
CA GLN A 91 1.60 14.45 -4.29
C GLN A 91 1.75 13.87 -2.88
N ALA A 92 2.86 14.12 -2.21
CA ALA A 92 3.13 13.64 -0.86
C ALA A 92 2.66 14.64 0.20
#